data_e42d652c638b9497e3deccdda0beabf9
#
_entry.id   e42d652c638b9497e3deccdda0beabf9
#
_cell.length_a   1.000
_cell.length_b   1.000
_cell.length_c   1.000
_cell.angle_alpha   90.00
_cell.angle_beta   90.00
_cell.angle_gamma   90.00
#
_symmetry.space_group_name_H-M   'P 1'
#
loop_
_entity.id
_entity.type
_entity.pdbx_description
1 polymer ?
#
loop_
_entity_poly.entity_id
_entity_poly.type
_entity_poly.pdbx_seq_one_letter_code
_entity_poly.pdbx_strand_id
1 'polypeptide(L)' 'MYNIIGLYGYNNAEVIDTADSRLEAIRLVNEYRMAFCNEWIIKFKRK' A
#
# COMPACT_ATOMS: atom_id res chain seq x y z
N MET A 1 -11.43 7.62 3.59
CA MET A 1 -10.85 6.87 2.47
C MET A 1 -9.34 6.87 2.53
N TYR A 2 -8.72 5.78 2.15
CA TYR A 2 -7.27 5.64 2.25
C TYR A 2 -6.71 5.14 0.93
N ASN A 3 -5.52 5.61 0.59
CA ASN A 3 -4.79 5.13 -0.57
C ASN A 3 -3.74 4.12 -0.11
N ILE A 4 -3.64 3.02 -0.81
CA ILE A 4 -2.60 2.04 -0.60
C ILE A 4 -1.48 2.37 -1.57
N ILE A 5 -0.29 2.61 -1.04
CA ILE A 5 0.81 3.13 -1.81
C ILE A 5 1.94 2.11 -1.84
N GLY A 6 2.43 1.85 -3.02
CA GLY A 6 3.60 1.01 -3.22
C GLY A 6 4.78 1.84 -3.70
N LEU A 7 5.92 1.64 -3.05
CA LEU A 7 7.16 2.26 -3.48
C LEU A 7 8.12 1.17 -3.94
N TYR A 8 8.63 1.36 -5.14
CA TYR A 8 9.61 0.46 -5.70
C TYR A 8 10.86 1.25 -6.03
N GLY A 9 11.99 0.83 -5.48
CA GLY A 9 13.24 1.53 -5.69
C GLY A 9 13.26 2.86 -4.96
N TYR A 10 13.86 3.86 -5.58
CA TYR A 10 14.11 5.12 -4.90
C TYR A 10 12.99 6.13 -4.98
N ASN A 11 12.22 6.13 -6.04
CA ASN A 11 11.36 7.27 -6.30
C ASN A 11 9.96 6.98 -6.78
N ASN A 12 9.61 5.75 -6.99
CA ASN A 12 8.35 5.47 -7.66
C ASN A 12 7.27 5.07 -6.66
N ALA A 13 6.66 6.07 -6.04
CA ALA A 13 5.50 5.86 -5.21
C ALA A 13 4.25 5.98 -6.06
N GLU A 14 3.41 4.97 -6.04
CA GLU A 14 2.16 5.04 -6.78
C GLU A 14 1.04 4.40 -5.98
N VAL A 15 -0.17 4.87 -6.24
CA VAL A 15 -1.35 4.32 -5.59
C VAL A 15 -1.71 3.02 -6.30
N ILE A 16 -1.65 1.94 -5.55
CA ILE A 16 -1.94 0.62 -6.10
C ILE A 16 -3.35 0.14 -5.79
N ASP A 17 -3.98 0.75 -4.78
CA ASP A 17 -5.35 0.40 -4.42
C ASP A 17 -5.92 1.47 -3.50
N THR A 18 -7.19 1.36 -3.20
CA THR A 18 -7.85 2.25 -2.26
C THR A 18 -8.65 1.44 -1.25
N ALA A 19 -8.91 2.00 -0.09
CA ALA A 19 -9.68 1.37 0.96
C ALA A 19 -10.67 2.36 1.55
N ASP A 20 -11.83 1.88 1.94
CA ASP A 20 -12.88 2.72 2.51
C ASP A 20 -12.67 2.99 3.99
N SER A 21 -11.96 2.13 4.68
CA SER A 21 -11.74 2.25 6.11
C SER A 21 -10.28 1.96 6.45
N ARG A 22 -9.88 2.42 7.63
CA ARG A 22 -8.52 2.16 8.11
C ARG A 22 -8.27 0.67 8.28
N LEU A 23 -9.23 -0.05 8.79
CA LEU A 23 -9.08 -1.48 9.01
C LEU A 23 -8.85 -2.21 7.69
N GLU A 24 -9.61 -1.83 6.67
CA GLU A 24 -9.42 -2.39 5.35
C GLU A 24 -8.08 -2.01 4.76
N ALA A 25 -7.64 -0.77 4.99
CA ALA A 25 -6.33 -0.34 4.52
C ALA A 25 -5.21 -1.18 5.12
N ILE A 26 -5.29 -1.46 6.42
CA ILE A 26 -4.29 -2.27 7.10
C ILE A 26 -4.28 -3.69 6.52
N ARG A 27 -5.46 -4.25 6.27
CA ARG A 27 -5.57 -5.57 5.67
C ARG A 27 -4.93 -5.61 4.30
N LEU A 28 -5.24 -4.62 3.46
CA LEU A 28 -4.69 -4.57 2.11
C LEU A 28 -3.17 -4.41 2.12
N VAL A 29 -2.65 -3.57 3.01
CA VAL A 29 -1.21 -3.42 3.13
C VAL A 29 -0.56 -4.76 3.46
N ASN A 30 -1.12 -5.50 4.40
CA ASN A 30 -0.57 -6.80 4.76
C ASN A 30 -0.64 -7.79 3.60
N GLU A 31 -1.72 -7.79 2.86
CA GLU A 31 -1.87 -8.68 1.72
C GLU A 31 -0.86 -8.35 0.62
N TYR A 32 -0.69 -7.07 0.33
CA TYR A 32 0.26 -6.66 -0.71
C TYR A 32 1.70 -6.92 -0.29
N ARG A 33 2.02 -6.78 0.98
CA ARG A 33 3.35 -7.11 1.47
C ARG A 33 3.69 -8.57 1.26
N MET A 34 2.70 -9.42 1.36
CA MET A 34 2.90 -10.84 1.14
C MET A 34 3.00 -11.17 -0.35
N ALA A 35 2.30 -10.42 -1.18
CA ALA A 35 2.28 -10.66 -2.62
C ALA A 35 3.49 -10.07 -3.34
N PHE A 36 3.99 -8.94 -2.85
CA PHE A 36 5.11 -8.25 -3.46
C PHE A 36 6.41 -8.69 -2.78
N CYS A 37 7.49 -8.66 -3.52
CA CYS A 37 8.79 -9.02 -2.95
C CYS A 37 9.30 -7.91 -2.05
N ASN A 38 10.41 -8.20 -1.35
CA ASN A 38 10.97 -7.28 -0.36
C ASN A 38 11.43 -5.95 -0.93
N GLU A 39 11.51 -5.82 -2.22
CA GLU A 39 11.92 -4.58 -2.87
C GLU A 39 10.84 -3.52 -2.82
N TRP A 40 9.61 -3.91 -2.53
CA TRP A 40 8.50 -2.98 -2.46
C TRP A 40 8.22 -2.60 -1.02
N ILE A 41 7.97 -1.32 -0.82
CA ILE A 41 7.50 -0.81 0.47
C ILE A 41 6.02 -0.49 0.29
N ILE A 42 5.18 -1.14 1.06
CA ILE A 42 3.74 -0.94 0.97
C ILE A 42 3.28 -0.21 2.22
N LYS A 43 2.55 0.86 2.01
CA LYS A 43 2.00 1.63 3.13
C LYS A 43 0.66 2.22 2.73
N PHE A 44 -0.04 2.79 3.68
CA PHE A 44 -1.29 3.46 3.38
C PHE A 44 -1.23 4.90 3.88
N LYS A 45 -2.02 5.73 3.26
CA LYS A 45 -2.08 7.13 3.60
C LYS A 45 -3.54 7.58 3.53
N ARG A 46 -3.94 8.40 4.47
CA ARG A 46 -5.27 8.97 4.44
C ARG A 46 -5.38 9.92 3.26
N LYS A 47 -6.47 9.75 2.55
CA LYS A 47 -6.73 10.56 1.37
C LYS A 47 -7.20 11.95 1.71
#